data_5c541dc2af591ad4ffda202279563f60
#
_entry.id   5c541dc2af591ad4ffda202279563f60
#
_cell.length_a   1.000
_cell.length_b   1.000
_cell.length_c   1.000
_cell.angle_alpha   90.00
_cell.angle_beta   90.00
_cell.angle_gamma   90.00
#
_symmetry.space_group_name_H-M   'P 1'
#
loop_
_entity.id
_entity.type
_entity.pdbx_description
1 polymer ?
#
loop_
_entity_poly.entity_id
_entity_poly.type
_entity_poly.pdbx_seq_one_letter_code
_entity_poly.pdbx_strand_id
1 'polypeptide(L)'
;MSTTGCDSGSPATGRAHGPSGPPSASRAAGTSGTSGGAAGSGSPAPSVTAPEELCTRLVAHWARQVLDTPTYGDYQSMGLSNGQYEILRAVVAAARAERKRQGVTAAVELIDRQAGRACADRYRSGEPGKDPWR
;
A
#
# COMPACT_ATOMS: atom_id res chain seq x y z
N MET A 1 -48.88 -8.05 -13.85
CA MET A 1 -48.82 -6.95 -14.83
C MET A 1 -47.40 -6.42 -14.84
N SER A 2 -46.57 -6.99 -15.58
CA SER A 2 -45.91 -6.66 -16.88
C SER A 2 -45.53 -5.20 -17.06
N THR A 3 -44.22 -4.93 -17.13
CA THR A 3 -43.61 -4.23 -18.26
C THR A 3 -42.09 -4.31 -18.16
N THR A 4 -41.56 -5.02 -18.94
CA THR A 4 -40.47 -5.03 -19.94
C THR A 4 -40.01 -3.64 -20.36
N GLY A 5 -38.71 -3.41 -20.27
CA GLY A 5 -38.02 -2.29 -20.88
C GLY A 5 -36.56 -2.65 -21.15
N CYS A 6 -36.38 -3.31 -22.29
CA CYS A 6 -35.08 -3.37 -22.94
C CYS A 6 -34.80 -2.03 -23.59
N ASP A 7 -33.65 -1.47 -23.40
CA ASP A 7 -33.10 -0.55 -24.35
C ASP A 7 -31.65 -0.85 -24.64
N SER A 8 -31.46 -1.32 -25.86
CA SER A 8 -30.19 -1.56 -26.51
C SER A 8 -29.72 -0.27 -27.14
N GLY A 9 -28.57 0.21 -26.77
CA GLY A 9 -27.91 1.31 -27.44
C GLY A 9 -26.43 1.03 -27.64
N SER A 10 -26.08 0.30 -28.64
CA SER A 10 -24.80 0.36 -29.35
C SER A 10 -24.96 1.30 -30.56
N PRO A 11 -23.94 1.65 -31.28
CA PRO A 11 -22.52 1.91 -31.05
C PRO A 11 -22.07 3.25 -31.68
N ALA A 12 -20.94 3.72 -31.35
CA ALA A 12 -20.26 4.72 -32.18
C ALA A 12 -18.86 4.22 -32.53
N THR A 13 -18.74 3.73 -33.72
CA THR A 13 -17.51 3.56 -34.48
C THR A 13 -16.91 4.95 -34.71
N GLY A 14 -15.84 5.27 -34.06
CA GLY A 14 -15.01 6.43 -34.33
C GLY A 14 -13.62 5.98 -34.74
N ARG A 15 -13.43 5.78 -36.01
CA ARG A 15 -12.10 5.70 -36.65
C ARG A 15 -11.51 7.10 -36.61
N ALA A 16 -10.43 7.28 -35.93
CA ALA A 16 -9.53 8.40 -36.12
C ALA A 16 -8.17 7.85 -36.53
N HIS A 17 -7.90 7.94 -37.79
CA HIS A 17 -6.56 7.82 -38.35
C HIS A 17 -5.78 9.08 -37.95
N GLY A 18 -4.78 8.95 -37.13
CA GLY A 18 -3.77 9.98 -36.92
C GLY A 18 -2.56 9.69 -37.79
N PRO A 19 -2.10 10.63 -38.59
CA PRO A 19 -0.93 10.41 -39.42
C PRO A 19 0.34 10.50 -38.60
N SER A 20 1.20 9.56 -38.91
CA SER A 20 2.58 9.48 -38.49
C SER A 20 3.36 10.78 -38.84
N GLY A 21 3.89 11.42 -37.83
CA GLY A 21 4.93 12.41 -38.01
C GLY A 21 6.29 11.86 -37.58
N PRO A 22 7.32 11.88 -38.40
CA PRO A 22 8.63 11.46 -37.96
C PRO A 22 9.27 12.51 -37.07
N PRO A 23 9.90 12.15 -35.98
CA PRO A 23 10.69 13.09 -35.20
C PRO A 23 11.97 13.39 -35.93
N SER A 24 12.15 14.64 -36.29
CA SER A 24 13.39 15.17 -36.76
C SER A 24 14.46 15.03 -35.68
N ALA A 25 15.49 14.31 -36.03
CA ALA A 25 16.70 14.25 -35.24
C ALA A 25 17.39 15.61 -35.30
N SER A 26 17.35 16.36 -34.25
CA SER A 26 18.26 17.48 -34.07
C SER A 26 19.49 16.98 -33.33
N ARG A 27 20.53 16.82 -34.10
CA ARG A 27 21.90 16.73 -33.58
C ARG A 27 22.20 18.03 -32.86
N ALA A 28 22.34 17.97 -31.58
CA ALA A 28 23.11 18.95 -30.84
C ALA A 28 24.41 18.25 -30.43
N ALA A 29 25.44 18.53 -31.15
CA ALA A 29 26.80 18.29 -30.71
C ALA A 29 27.08 19.33 -29.63
N GLY A 30 27.03 18.93 -28.38
CA GLY A 30 27.46 19.72 -27.24
C GLY A 30 28.70 19.12 -26.65
N THR A 31 29.74 19.79 -26.95
CA THR A 31 31.10 19.90 -26.42
C THR A 31 31.29 19.37 -25.01
N SER A 32 32.21 18.46 -24.86
CA SER A 32 33.26 18.36 -23.85
C SER A 32 33.02 19.17 -22.56
N GLY A 33 32.47 18.54 -21.58
CA GLY A 33 32.67 18.90 -20.19
C GLY A 33 33.39 17.79 -19.49
N THR A 34 34.70 17.90 -19.46
CA THR A 34 35.53 17.08 -18.60
C THR A 34 35.25 17.50 -17.17
N SER A 35 34.36 16.82 -16.52
CA SER A 35 34.31 16.82 -15.08
C SER A 35 34.57 15.41 -14.64
N GLY A 36 35.79 15.16 -14.24
CA GLY A 36 36.18 14.01 -13.48
C GLY A 36 35.45 14.06 -12.13
N GLY A 37 34.19 13.74 -12.13
CA GLY A 37 33.48 13.38 -10.94
C GLY A 37 33.80 11.93 -10.69
N ALA A 38 34.54 11.64 -9.64
CA ALA A 38 34.63 10.30 -9.13
C ALA A 38 33.20 9.82 -8.87
N ALA A 39 32.67 9.05 -9.80
CA ALA A 39 31.51 8.27 -9.55
C ALA A 39 31.89 7.28 -8.46
N GLY A 40 31.62 7.63 -7.24
CA GLY A 40 31.57 6.67 -6.18
C GLY A 40 30.54 5.66 -6.58
N SER A 41 30.96 4.49 -7.04
CA SER A 41 30.13 3.31 -7.15
C SER A 41 29.77 2.87 -5.74
N GLY A 42 29.00 3.71 -5.05
CA GLY A 42 28.30 3.31 -3.87
C GLY A 42 27.14 2.47 -4.33
N SER A 43 27.22 1.15 -4.21
CA SER A 43 26.02 0.33 -4.10
C SER A 43 25.11 1.05 -3.13
N PRO A 44 23.81 1.30 -3.47
CA PRO A 44 22.91 1.90 -2.51
C PRO A 44 22.97 1.04 -1.25
N ALA A 45 23.34 1.67 -0.12
CA ALA A 45 23.27 1.01 1.17
C ALA A 45 21.85 0.46 1.31
N PRO A 46 21.70 -0.80 1.79
CA PRO A 46 20.38 -1.36 1.99
C PRO A 46 19.59 -0.37 2.83
N SER A 47 18.52 0.19 2.28
CA SER A 47 17.66 1.14 2.97
C SER A 47 17.05 0.40 4.15
N VAL A 48 17.42 0.81 5.35
CA VAL A 48 16.79 0.28 6.57
C VAL A 48 15.34 0.72 6.52
N THR A 49 14.43 -0.24 6.46
CA THR A 49 12.99 0.02 6.49
C THR A 49 12.65 0.70 7.81
N ALA A 50 11.99 1.85 7.75
CA ALA A 50 11.57 2.56 8.95
C ALA A 50 10.68 1.67 9.82
N PRO A 51 10.83 1.71 11.15
CA PRO A 51 10.05 0.85 12.05
C PRO A 51 8.54 0.98 11.88
N GLU A 52 8.03 2.17 11.63
CA GLU A 52 6.61 2.40 11.35
C GLU A 52 6.17 1.75 10.04
N GLU A 53 7.03 1.72 9.03
CA GLU A 53 6.71 1.08 7.75
C GLU A 53 6.68 -0.44 7.91
N LEU A 54 7.62 -1.00 8.66
CA LEU A 54 7.63 -2.43 8.98
C LEU A 54 6.38 -2.82 9.77
N CYS A 55 6.02 -2.03 10.78
CA CYS A 55 4.78 -2.21 11.53
C CYS A 55 3.56 -2.23 10.61
N THR A 56 3.45 -1.25 9.72
CA THR A 56 2.33 -1.13 8.78
C THR A 56 2.22 -2.36 7.89
N ARG A 57 3.33 -2.82 7.33
CA ARG A 57 3.35 -4.02 6.48
C ARG A 57 2.92 -5.27 7.23
N LEU A 58 3.45 -5.48 8.44
CA LEU A 58 3.12 -6.65 9.26
C LEU A 58 1.66 -6.64 9.69
N VAL A 59 1.17 -5.51 10.20
CA VAL A 59 -0.21 -5.38 10.64
C VAL A 59 -1.18 -5.55 9.47
N ALA A 60 -0.92 -4.90 8.34
CA ALA A 60 -1.78 -5.03 7.16
C ALA A 60 -1.77 -6.45 6.60
N HIS A 61 -0.62 -7.11 6.57
CA HIS A 61 -0.52 -8.50 6.14
C HIS A 61 -1.40 -9.42 7.00
N TRP A 62 -1.22 -9.39 8.30
CA TRP A 62 -1.98 -10.23 9.21
C TRP A 62 -3.46 -9.87 9.27
N ALA A 63 -3.79 -8.57 9.16
CA ALA A 63 -5.18 -8.13 9.13
C ALA A 63 -5.94 -8.76 7.96
N ARG A 64 -5.33 -8.84 6.79
CA ARG A 64 -5.92 -9.51 5.63
C ARG A 64 -6.05 -11.02 5.84
N GLN A 65 -5.05 -11.66 6.45
CA GLN A 65 -5.06 -13.09 6.72
C GLN A 65 -6.17 -13.49 7.70
N VAL A 66 -6.40 -12.67 8.72
CA VAL A 66 -7.39 -12.99 9.76
C VAL A 66 -8.77 -12.35 9.53
N LEU A 67 -8.93 -11.59 8.44
CA LEU A 67 -10.21 -10.93 8.12
C LEU A 67 -11.35 -11.95 8.02
N ASP A 68 -11.07 -13.09 7.44
CA ASP A 68 -12.04 -14.17 7.18
C ASP A 68 -12.03 -15.26 8.24
N THR A 69 -11.09 -15.23 9.16
CA THR A 69 -10.97 -16.25 10.20
C THR A 69 -11.54 -15.76 11.54
N PRO A 70 -12.21 -16.61 12.30
CA PRO A 70 -12.80 -16.20 13.58
C PRO A 70 -11.75 -16.00 14.68
N THR A 71 -10.57 -16.58 14.52
CA THR A 71 -9.52 -16.62 15.53
C THR A 71 -8.27 -15.91 15.05
N TYR A 72 -7.62 -15.23 15.99
CA TYR A 72 -6.26 -14.70 15.80
C TYR A 72 -5.26 -15.78 16.15
N GLY A 73 -4.13 -15.77 15.48
CA GLY A 73 -2.97 -16.52 15.92
C GLY A 73 -2.35 -15.92 17.19
N ASP A 74 -1.41 -16.66 17.77
CA ASP A 74 -0.58 -16.13 18.83
C ASP A 74 0.36 -15.04 18.28
N TYR A 75 0.42 -13.90 18.94
CA TYR A 75 1.18 -12.74 18.47
C TYR A 75 2.68 -13.02 18.32
N GLN A 76 3.22 -13.89 19.15
CA GLN A 76 4.63 -14.28 19.06
C GLN A 76 4.91 -15.08 17.78
N SER A 77 4.04 -16.02 17.45
CA SER A 77 4.12 -16.78 16.20
C SER A 77 3.92 -15.92 14.97
N MET A 78 3.20 -14.83 15.11
CA MET A 78 2.98 -13.84 14.03
C MET A 78 4.16 -12.87 13.87
N GLY A 79 5.15 -12.91 14.76
CA GLY A 79 6.26 -11.97 14.76
C GLY A 79 5.88 -10.54 15.13
N LEU A 80 4.78 -10.37 15.85
CA LEU A 80 4.27 -9.07 16.28
C LEU A 80 4.72 -8.76 17.71
N SER A 81 5.02 -7.50 17.98
CA SER A 81 5.09 -7.01 19.34
C SER A 81 3.67 -6.89 19.94
N ASN A 82 3.59 -6.85 21.27
CA ASN A 82 2.29 -6.69 21.94
C ASN A 82 1.50 -5.48 21.41
N GLY A 83 2.18 -4.34 21.23
CA GLY A 83 1.52 -3.15 20.72
C GLY A 83 1.11 -3.23 19.23
N GLN A 84 1.86 -3.94 18.41
CA GLN A 84 1.46 -4.22 17.03
C GLN A 84 0.25 -5.15 16.99
N TYR A 85 0.18 -6.09 17.91
CA TYR A 85 -0.96 -6.98 18.04
C TYR A 85 -2.25 -6.25 18.49
N GLU A 86 -2.13 -5.28 19.38
CA GLU A 86 -3.25 -4.41 19.76
C GLU A 86 -3.77 -3.61 18.55
N ILE A 87 -2.85 -3.04 17.76
CA ILE A 87 -3.21 -2.37 16.51
C ILE A 87 -3.91 -3.34 15.55
N LEU A 88 -3.36 -4.54 15.37
CA LEU A 88 -3.95 -5.57 14.52
C LEU A 88 -5.40 -5.86 14.93
N ARG A 89 -5.66 -6.08 16.20
CA ARG A 89 -7.01 -6.36 16.70
C ARG A 89 -7.99 -5.23 16.42
N ALA A 90 -7.57 -3.99 16.64
CA ALA A 90 -8.39 -2.82 16.36
C ALA A 90 -8.70 -2.67 14.86
N VAL A 91 -7.68 -2.83 14.02
CA VAL A 91 -7.82 -2.75 12.56
C VAL A 91 -8.74 -3.84 12.02
N VAL A 92 -8.59 -5.09 12.49
CA VAL A 92 -9.44 -6.21 12.05
C VAL A 92 -10.88 -6.01 12.49
N ALA A 93 -11.13 -5.54 13.70
CA ALA A 93 -12.48 -5.26 14.17
C ALA A 93 -13.19 -4.22 13.29
N ALA A 94 -12.48 -3.13 12.97
CA ALA A 94 -12.99 -2.10 12.08
C ALA A 94 -13.21 -2.63 10.65
N ALA A 95 -12.26 -3.41 10.12
CA ALA A 95 -12.35 -3.98 8.78
C ALA A 95 -13.51 -4.98 8.65
N ARG A 96 -13.77 -5.79 9.64
CA ARG A 96 -14.93 -6.70 9.66
C ARG A 96 -16.25 -5.94 9.65
N ALA A 97 -16.34 -4.85 10.39
CA ALA A 97 -17.52 -3.99 10.36
C ALA A 97 -17.69 -3.32 8.99
N GLU A 98 -16.61 -2.83 8.39
CA GLU A 98 -16.63 -2.22 7.06
C GLU A 98 -17.00 -3.22 5.97
N ARG A 99 -16.49 -4.44 6.06
CA ARG A 99 -16.83 -5.52 5.14
C ARG A 99 -18.34 -5.81 5.11
N LYS A 100 -18.98 -5.79 6.25
CA LYS A 100 -20.45 -5.99 6.35
C LYS A 100 -21.23 -4.85 5.70
N ARG A 101 -20.70 -3.64 5.73
CA ARG A 101 -21.35 -2.44 5.17
C ARG A 101 -21.07 -2.21 3.70
N GLN A 102 -19.82 -2.37 3.30
CA GLN A 102 -19.29 -1.92 2.01
C GLN A 102 -18.62 -3.02 1.19
N GLY A 103 -18.42 -4.18 1.77
CA GLY A 103 -17.78 -5.30 1.09
C GLY A 103 -16.27 -5.41 1.33
N VAL A 104 -15.68 -6.43 0.71
CA VAL A 104 -14.27 -6.82 0.92
C VAL A 104 -13.29 -5.73 0.48
N THR A 105 -13.51 -5.12 -0.67
CA THR A 105 -12.61 -4.08 -1.21
C THR A 105 -12.47 -2.91 -0.25
N ALA A 106 -13.58 -2.39 0.25
CA ALA A 106 -13.59 -1.31 1.23
C ALA A 106 -12.90 -1.70 2.55
N ALA A 107 -13.08 -2.94 2.99
CA ALA A 107 -12.41 -3.46 4.18
C ALA A 107 -10.89 -3.52 4.01
N VAL A 108 -10.39 -3.96 2.85
CA VAL A 108 -8.95 -4.00 2.56
C VAL A 108 -8.35 -2.60 2.53
N GLU A 109 -9.00 -1.65 1.87
CA GLU A 109 -8.57 -0.27 1.85
C GLU A 109 -8.54 0.36 3.25
N LEU A 110 -9.52 0.03 4.08
CA LEU A 110 -9.56 0.47 5.46
C LEU A 110 -8.39 -0.10 6.27
N ILE A 111 -8.04 -1.37 6.07
CA ILE A 111 -6.88 -2.01 6.70
C ILE A 111 -5.61 -1.20 6.41
N ASP A 112 -5.36 -0.88 5.15
CA ASP A 112 -4.16 -0.15 4.74
C ASP A 112 -4.09 1.24 5.38
N ARG A 113 -5.18 1.98 5.35
CA ARG A 113 -5.26 3.32 5.96
C ARG A 113 -5.09 3.29 7.47
N GLN A 114 -5.76 2.37 8.15
CA GLN A 114 -5.72 2.33 9.61
C GLN A 114 -4.41 1.76 10.14
N ALA A 115 -3.87 0.72 9.51
CA ALA A 115 -2.56 0.20 9.88
C ALA A 115 -1.48 1.28 9.75
N GLY A 116 -1.48 2.01 8.64
CA GLY A 116 -0.53 3.10 8.43
C GLY A 116 -0.62 4.18 9.50
N ARG A 117 -1.82 4.66 9.81
CA ARG A 117 -2.01 5.70 10.84
C ARG A 117 -1.61 5.21 12.23
N ALA A 118 -2.10 4.05 12.64
CA ALA A 118 -1.87 3.54 13.98
C ALA A 118 -0.39 3.23 14.22
N CYS A 119 0.31 2.66 13.23
CA CYS A 119 1.74 2.45 13.30
C CYS A 119 2.52 3.76 13.33
N ALA A 120 2.18 4.73 12.47
CA ALA A 120 2.83 6.04 12.47
C ALA A 120 2.63 6.78 13.81
N ASP A 121 1.43 6.76 14.37
CA ASP A 121 1.13 7.40 15.65
C ASP A 121 1.92 6.75 16.80
N ARG A 122 2.01 5.43 16.81
CA ARG A 122 2.77 4.70 17.82
C ARG A 122 4.26 5.07 17.81
N TYR A 123 4.87 5.12 16.63
CA TYR A 123 6.29 5.43 16.52
C TYR A 123 6.59 6.93 16.65
N ARG A 124 5.64 7.80 16.32
CA ARG A 124 5.77 9.25 16.54
C ARG A 124 5.75 9.62 18.01
N SER A 125 4.97 8.93 18.82
CA SER A 125 4.91 9.15 20.27
C SER A 125 6.13 8.62 21.03
N GLY A 126 7.10 8.03 20.31
CA GLY A 126 8.36 7.58 20.91
C GLY A 126 8.23 6.35 21.82
N GLU A 127 7.10 5.69 21.81
CA GLU A 127 6.95 4.41 22.47
C GLU A 127 7.19 3.24 21.49
N PRO A 128 8.43 2.76 21.36
CA PRO A 128 8.62 1.37 21.08
C PRO A 128 8.00 0.65 22.27
N GLY A 129 7.05 -0.24 22.02
CA GLY A 129 6.26 -0.84 23.09
C GLY A 129 7.08 -1.05 24.35
N LYS A 130 6.49 -0.67 25.47
CA LYS A 130 7.16 -0.77 26.77
C LYS A 130 7.80 -2.13 26.83
N ASP A 131 9.12 -2.11 26.71
CA ASP A 131 9.93 -3.29 26.80
C ASP A 131 9.73 -3.79 28.24
N PRO A 132 9.10 -4.93 28.49
CA PRO A 132 8.88 -5.40 29.86
C PRO A 132 10.17 -5.71 30.59
N TRP A 133 11.31 -5.54 29.89
CA TRP A 133 12.64 -5.85 30.39
C TRP A 133 13.54 -4.62 30.61
N ARG A 134 13.00 -3.42 30.56
CA ARG A 134 13.72 -2.17 30.90
C ARG A 134 13.11 -1.45 32.05
#